data_40a92e8189a9127d36b5956088863c21
#
_entry.id   40a92e8189a9127d36b5956088863c21
#
_cell.length_a   1.000
_cell.length_b   1.000
_cell.length_c   1.000
_cell.angle_alpha   90.00
_cell.angle_beta   90.00
_cell.angle_gamma   90.00
#
_symmetry.space_group_name_H-M   'P 1'
#
loop_
_entity.id
_entity.type
_entity.pdbx_description
1 polymer ?
#
loop_
_entity_poly.entity_id
_entity_poly.type
_entity_poly.pdbx_seq_one_letter_code
_entity_poly.pdbx_strand_id
1 'polypeptide(L)'
;NKLHEVQKYLTLDGHVFTFVTFVVSKDWYDKLDPSYQQILNDGIKIATEYMKESCESEDALALEKMKEAGVEVVELTPEAKDEFREAVKGVSEKYGNEINPDKYKEMLDIIASVQ
;
A
#
# COMPACT_ATOMS: atom_id res chain seq x y z
N ASN A 1 -0.72 -16.65 5.97
CA ASN A 1 0.35 -17.35 5.23
C ASN A 1 1.48 -17.71 6.20
N LYS A 2 2.06 -18.92 6.03
CA LYS A 2 3.14 -19.45 6.88
C LYS A 2 4.49 -19.41 6.16
N LEU A 3 4.82 -18.28 5.52
CA LEU A 3 6.05 -18.14 4.74
C LEU A 3 7.31 -18.29 5.61
N HIS A 4 7.24 -17.90 6.87
CA HIS A 4 8.34 -18.04 7.83
C HIS A 4 8.75 -19.50 8.10
N GLU A 5 7.92 -20.49 7.76
CA GLU A 5 8.28 -21.90 7.88
C GLU A 5 9.23 -22.38 6.75
N VAL A 6 9.29 -21.66 5.64
CA VAL A 6 10.04 -22.06 4.44
C VAL A 6 11.03 -21.01 3.95
N GLN A 7 10.96 -19.77 4.44
CA GLN A 7 11.87 -18.68 4.09
C GLN A 7 12.84 -18.40 5.23
N LYS A 8 14.09 -18.17 4.89
CA LYS A 8 15.14 -17.86 5.86
C LYS A 8 15.42 -16.37 6.01
N TYR A 9 15.07 -15.59 4.99
CA TYR A 9 15.37 -14.17 4.90
C TYR A 9 14.11 -13.38 4.57
N LEU A 10 13.98 -12.19 5.17
CA LEU A 10 12.96 -11.19 4.87
C LEU A 10 13.65 -9.84 4.66
N THR A 11 13.53 -9.27 3.47
CA THR A 11 14.05 -7.94 3.18
C THR A 11 12.90 -6.92 3.26
N LEU A 12 13.09 -5.88 4.08
CA LEU A 12 12.13 -4.78 4.24
C LEU A 12 12.40 -3.70 3.19
N ASP A 13 12.04 -3.98 1.95
CA ASP A 13 12.26 -3.10 0.82
C ASP A 13 11.12 -2.12 0.54
N GLY A 14 9.90 -2.42 1.02
CA GLY A 14 8.73 -1.55 0.88
C GLY A 14 8.29 -1.34 -0.57
N HIS A 15 8.54 -2.30 -1.47
CA HIS A 15 8.29 -2.15 -2.90
C HIS A 15 6.83 -2.23 -3.31
N VAL A 16 5.95 -2.71 -2.45
CA VAL A 16 4.50 -2.83 -2.72
C VAL A 16 3.70 -2.02 -1.71
N PHE A 17 2.85 -1.15 -2.21
CA PHE A 17 1.81 -0.50 -1.43
C PHE A 17 0.44 -0.84 -2.04
N THR A 18 -0.44 -1.45 -1.26
CA THR A 18 -1.75 -1.90 -1.73
C THR A 18 -2.85 -1.00 -1.20
N PHE A 19 -3.61 -0.40 -2.11
CA PHE A 19 -4.84 0.31 -1.77
C PHE A 19 -6.02 -0.65 -1.82
N VAL A 20 -6.86 -0.60 -0.79
CA VAL A 20 -8.17 -1.25 -0.80
C VAL A 20 -9.23 -0.16 -0.87
N THR A 21 -10.05 -0.19 -1.92
CA THR A 21 -11.09 0.80 -2.14
C THR A 21 -12.47 0.20 -1.98
N PHE A 22 -13.35 0.90 -1.27
CA PHE A 22 -14.78 0.56 -1.25
C PHE A 22 -15.44 1.15 -2.49
N VAL A 23 -16.03 0.31 -3.31
CA VAL A 23 -16.73 0.76 -4.51
C VAL A 23 -18.18 0.28 -4.50
N VAL A 24 -19.07 1.16 -4.93
CA VAL A 24 -20.50 0.87 -5.11
C VAL A 24 -20.98 1.42 -6.45
N SER A 25 -22.04 0.86 -6.99
CA SER A 25 -22.70 1.44 -8.16
C SER A 25 -23.23 2.84 -7.82
N LYS A 26 -22.88 3.84 -8.63
CA LYS A 26 -23.38 5.20 -8.44
C LYS A 26 -24.91 5.25 -8.53
N ASP A 27 -25.49 4.56 -9.53
CA ASP A 27 -26.93 4.52 -9.73
C ASP A 27 -27.69 3.88 -8.57
N TRP A 28 -27.07 2.93 -7.89
CA TRP A 28 -27.63 2.32 -6.69
C TRP A 28 -27.53 3.27 -5.49
N TYR A 29 -26.36 3.87 -5.28
CA TYR A 29 -26.11 4.78 -4.17
C TYR A 29 -27.02 6.02 -4.25
N ASP A 30 -27.19 6.60 -5.43
CA ASP A 30 -28.03 7.80 -5.65
C ASP A 30 -29.54 7.55 -5.41
N LYS A 31 -29.98 6.28 -5.47
CA LYS A 31 -31.36 5.89 -5.18
C LYS A 31 -31.65 5.61 -3.71
N LEU A 32 -30.61 5.55 -2.90
CA LEU A 32 -30.79 5.36 -1.46
C LEU A 32 -31.37 6.64 -0.83
N ASP A 33 -32.19 6.43 0.20
CA ASP A 33 -32.57 7.52 1.09
C ASP A 33 -31.31 8.16 1.71
N PRO A 34 -31.27 9.50 1.85
CA PRO A 34 -30.12 10.19 2.42
C PRO A 34 -29.65 9.65 3.76
N SER A 35 -30.54 9.12 4.58
CA SER A 35 -30.19 8.49 5.85
C SER A 35 -29.35 7.23 5.68
N TYR A 36 -29.64 6.41 4.67
CA TYR A 36 -28.84 5.23 4.34
C TYR A 36 -27.51 5.59 3.69
N GLN A 37 -27.46 6.64 2.86
CA GLN A 37 -26.20 7.16 2.33
C GLN A 37 -25.27 7.61 3.46
N GLN A 38 -25.83 8.30 4.46
CA GLN A 38 -25.05 8.73 5.64
C GLN A 38 -24.52 7.54 6.44
N ILE A 39 -25.36 6.53 6.72
CA ILE A 39 -24.95 5.31 7.42
C ILE A 39 -23.79 4.61 6.69
N LEU A 40 -23.86 4.49 5.37
CA LEU A 40 -22.79 3.90 4.56
C LEU A 40 -21.50 4.71 4.66
N ASN A 41 -21.58 6.02 4.52
CA ASN A 41 -20.40 6.90 4.60
C ASN A 41 -19.74 6.84 5.99
N ASP A 42 -20.53 6.85 7.04
CA ASP A 42 -20.01 6.74 8.42
C ASP A 42 -19.41 5.34 8.67
N GLY A 43 -20.05 4.29 8.18
CA GLY A 43 -19.53 2.93 8.27
C GLY A 43 -18.20 2.75 7.53
N ILE A 44 -18.06 3.33 6.34
CA ILE A 44 -16.79 3.29 5.57
C ILE A 44 -15.69 4.06 6.30
N LYS A 45 -16.00 5.20 6.91
CA LYS A 45 -15.05 5.95 7.73
C LYS A 45 -14.50 5.11 8.88
N ILE A 46 -15.41 4.55 9.68
CA ILE A 46 -15.06 3.69 10.82
C ILE A 46 -14.22 2.48 10.36
N ALA A 47 -14.65 1.83 9.26
CA ALA A 47 -13.93 0.68 8.71
C ALA A 47 -12.53 1.07 8.21
N THR A 48 -12.37 2.25 7.60
CA THR A 48 -11.06 2.73 7.13
C THR A 48 -10.11 3.00 8.29
N GLU A 49 -10.57 3.65 9.34
CA GLU A 49 -9.78 3.94 10.54
C GLU A 49 -9.37 2.63 11.24
N TYR A 50 -10.31 1.73 11.45
CA TYR A 50 -10.05 0.41 12.05
C TYR A 50 -9.03 -0.41 11.22
N MET A 51 -9.19 -0.44 9.90
CA MET A 51 -8.27 -1.18 9.01
C MET A 51 -6.85 -0.62 9.07
N LYS A 52 -6.70 0.71 9.12
CA LYS A 52 -5.38 1.34 9.25
C LYS A 52 -4.68 0.91 10.54
N GLU A 53 -5.35 1.06 11.68
CA GLU A 53 -4.82 0.66 12.99
C GLU A 53 -4.53 -0.85 13.05
N SER A 54 -5.42 -1.68 12.49
CA SER A 54 -5.26 -3.13 12.45
C SER A 54 -4.06 -3.54 11.60
N CYS A 55 -3.86 -2.96 10.41
CA CYS A 55 -2.71 -3.25 9.57
C CYS A 55 -1.39 -2.88 10.26
N GLU A 56 -1.31 -1.69 10.87
CA GLU A 56 -0.10 -1.25 11.56
C GLU A 56 0.27 -2.20 12.72
N SER A 57 -0.73 -2.64 13.50
CA SER A 57 -0.51 -3.57 14.61
C SER A 57 -0.17 -4.99 14.16
N GLU A 58 -0.85 -5.50 13.14
CA GLU A 58 -0.63 -6.85 12.60
C GLU A 58 0.73 -6.97 11.91
N ASP A 59 1.18 -5.93 11.22
CA ASP A 59 2.51 -5.91 10.58
C ASP A 59 3.62 -5.99 11.63
N ALA A 60 3.51 -5.25 12.72
CA ALA A 60 4.48 -5.32 13.82
C ALA A 60 4.51 -6.71 14.47
N LEU A 61 3.34 -7.29 14.75
CA LEU A 61 3.22 -8.64 15.30
C LEU A 61 3.74 -9.72 14.34
N ALA A 62 3.49 -9.57 13.05
CA ALA A 62 3.99 -10.50 12.04
C ALA A 62 5.51 -10.48 11.95
N LEU A 63 6.12 -9.30 12.02
CA LEU A 63 7.57 -9.14 12.00
C LEU A 63 8.23 -9.82 13.21
N GLU A 64 7.68 -9.62 14.42
CA GLU A 64 8.18 -10.28 15.63
C GLU A 64 8.05 -11.80 15.55
N LYS A 65 6.94 -12.34 15.10
CA LYS A 65 6.75 -13.79 14.88
C LYS A 65 7.74 -14.36 13.86
N MET A 66 8.09 -13.61 12.82
CA MET A 66 9.09 -14.04 11.85
C MET A 66 10.49 -14.11 12.49
N LYS A 67 10.87 -13.11 13.28
CA LYS A 67 12.13 -13.11 14.03
C LYS A 67 12.20 -14.27 15.02
N GLU A 68 11.13 -14.50 15.79
CA GLU A 68 11.04 -15.64 16.74
C GLU A 68 11.16 -17.00 16.03
N ALA A 69 10.66 -17.10 14.79
CA ALA A 69 10.79 -18.31 13.97
C ALA A 69 12.20 -18.48 13.34
N GLY A 70 13.12 -17.55 13.61
CA GLY A 70 14.50 -17.60 13.12
C GLY A 70 14.70 -17.04 11.70
N VAL A 71 13.74 -16.25 11.20
CA VAL A 71 13.89 -15.53 9.93
C VAL A 71 14.83 -14.35 10.16
N GLU A 72 15.87 -14.24 9.35
CA GLU A 72 16.79 -13.11 9.33
C GLU A 72 16.14 -11.93 8.61
N VAL A 73 15.91 -10.85 9.35
CA VAL A 73 15.31 -9.62 8.80
C VAL A 73 16.39 -8.67 8.33
N VAL A 74 16.36 -8.33 7.05
CA VAL A 74 17.31 -7.42 6.41
C VAL A 74 16.63 -6.06 6.19
N GLU A 75 17.15 -5.03 6.83
CA GLU A 75 16.76 -3.65 6.60
C GLU A 75 17.67 -3.02 5.55
N LEU A 76 17.09 -2.39 4.54
CA LEU A 76 17.86 -1.71 3.52
C LEU A 76 18.29 -0.32 4.00
N THR A 77 19.57 0.02 3.75
CA THR A 77 20.04 1.39 3.95
C THR A 77 19.38 2.35 2.94
N PRO A 78 19.37 3.67 3.21
CA PRO A 78 18.87 4.65 2.25
C PRO A 78 19.54 4.53 0.87
N GLU A 79 20.86 4.32 0.85
CA GLU A 79 21.65 4.18 -0.37
C GLU A 79 21.23 2.93 -1.18
N ALA A 80 21.03 1.78 -0.49
CA ALA A 80 20.54 0.57 -1.16
C ALA A 80 19.13 0.75 -1.72
N LYS A 81 18.25 1.48 -1.02
CA LYS A 81 16.92 1.82 -1.55
C LYS A 81 17.00 2.70 -2.80
N ASP A 82 17.94 3.64 -2.84
CA ASP A 82 18.16 4.49 -4.01
C ASP A 82 18.71 3.70 -5.19
N GLU A 83 19.60 2.73 -4.98
CA GLU A 83 20.05 1.80 -6.02
C GLU A 83 18.88 1.00 -6.61
N PHE A 84 17.96 0.50 -5.78
CA PHE A 84 16.73 -0.16 -6.25
C PHE A 84 15.86 0.78 -7.08
N ARG A 85 15.65 2.03 -6.64
CA ARG A 85 14.85 3.02 -7.37
C ARG A 85 15.44 3.32 -8.74
N GLU A 86 16.75 3.54 -8.81
CA GLU A 86 17.42 3.79 -10.09
C GLU A 86 17.34 2.57 -11.03
N ALA A 87 17.50 1.36 -10.50
CA ALA A 87 17.42 0.13 -11.30
C ALA A 87 16.04 -0.07 -11.96
N VAL A 88 14.94 0.36 -11.32
CA VAL A 88 13.58 0.19 -11.83
C VAL A 88 12.99 1.45 -12.50
N LYS A 89 13.70 2.57 -12.48
CA LYS A 89 13.25 3.87 -13.02
C LYS A 89 12.77 3.78 -14.46
N GLY A 90 13.51 3.08 -15.33
CA GLY A 90 13.12 2.90 -16.73
C GLY A 90 11.81 2.14 -16.92
N VAL A 91 11.41 1.31 -15.96
CA VAL A 91 10.14 0.57 -16.02
C VAL A 91 8.97 1.54 -15.78
N SER A 92 9.03 2.34 -14.72
CA SER A 92 8.00 3.31 -14.40
C SER A 92 7.87 4.41 -15.45
N GLU A 93 8.99 4.91 -15.98
CA GLU A 93 9.00 5.88 -17.08
C GLU A 93 8.35 5.34 -18.35
N LYS A 94 8.70 4.12 -18.74
CA LYS A 94 8.14 3.48 -19.92
C LYS A 94 6.64 3.33 -19.81
N TYR A 95 6.17 2.61 -18.80
CA TYR A 95 4.75 2.27 -18.68
C TYR A 95 3.89 3.46 -18.24
N GLY A 96 4.41 4.37 -17.45
CA GLY A 96 3.72 5.60 -17.10
C GLY A 96 3.40 6.45 -18.33
N ASN A 97 4.36 6.61 -19.22
CA ASN A 97 4.17 7.36 -20.47
C ASN A 97 3.31 6.61 -21.50
N GLU A 98 3.38 5.28 -21.56
CA GLU A 98 2.53 4.48 -22.45
C GLU A 98 1.05 4.49 -22.03
N ILE A 99 0.77 4.43 -20.72
CA ILE A 99 -0.61 4.33 -20.21
C ILE A 99 -1.28 5.69 -20.14
N ASN A 100 -0.67 6.65 -19.46
CA ASN A 100 -1.20 8.01 -19.33
C ASN A 100 -0.09 8.99 -18.88
N PRO A 101 0.57 9.69 -19.81
CA PRO A 101 1.70 10.57 -19.50
C PRO A 101 1.32 11.75 -18.59
N ASP A 102 0.09 12.28 -18.72
CA ASP A 102 -0.35 13.40 -17.88
C ASP A 102 -0.53 12.98 -16.43
N LYS A 103 -1.16 11.82 -16.20
CA LYS A 103 -1.33 11.27 -14.86
C LYS A 103 -0.01 10.79 -14.26
N TYR A 104 0.89 10.27 -15.07
CA TYR A 104 2.22 9.90 -14.62
C TYR A 104 3.00 11.13 -14.14
N LYS A 105 2.95 12.22 -14.89
CA LYS A 105 3.57 13.49 -14.49
C LYS A 105 2.96 14.03 -13.20
N GLU A 106 1.61 14.07 -13.09
CA GLU A 106 0.91 14.49 -11.87
C GLU A 106 1.35 13.68 -10.65
N MET A 107 1.49 12.37 -10.80
CA MET A 107 1.98 11.48 -9.75
C MET A 107 3.41 11.83 -9.32
N LEU A 108 4.32 12.07 -10.28
CA LEU A 108 5.69 12.47 -9.97
C LEU A 108 5.77 13.82 -9.26
N ASP A 109 4.94 14.79 -9.67
CA ASP A 109 4.86 16.10 -9.04
C ASP A 109 4.38 15.99 -7.58
N ILE A 110 3.39 15.11 -7.31
CA ILE A 110 2.92 14.83 -5.94
C ILE A 110 4.02 14.18 -5.10
N ILE A 111 4.70 13.16 -5.63
CA ILE A 111 5.81 12.49 -4.92
C ILE A 111 6.89 13.51 -4.54
N ALA A 112 7.27 14.38 -5.46
CA ALA A 112 8.28 15.42 -5.20
C ALA A 112 7.84 16.44 -4.13
N SER A 113 6.53 16.64 -3.95
CA SER A 113 5.99 17.61 -2.98
C SER A 113 5.96 17.08 -1.54
N VAL A 114 6.13 15.78 -1.32
CA VAL A 114 6.04 15.13 0.01
C VAL A 114 7.38 14.57 0.50
N GLN A 115 8.42 14.69 -0.28
CA GLN A 115 9.81 14.38 0.07
C GLN A 115 10.50 15.60 0.66
#